data_e7466215d342bdaaa8ed026a0a4dab89
#
_entry.id   e7466215d342bdaaa8ed026a0a4dab89
#
_cell.length_a   1.000
_cell.length_b   1.000
_cell.length_c   1.000
_cell.angle_alpha   90.00
_cell.angle_beta   90.00
_cell.angle_gamma   90.00
#
_symmetry.space_group_name_H-M   'P 1'
#
loop_
_entity.id
_entity.type
_entity.pdbx_description
1 polymer ?
#
loop_
_entity_poly.entity_id
_entity_poly.type
_entity_poly.pdbx_seq_one_letter_code
_entity_poly.pdbx_strand_id
1 'polypeptide(L)'
;MGNQQSKKSKRHNIKPPVKEISSISSDEYLSSPTDSAFRYVGGRKFYRDIPSVFPVDLDKNEKKQIIARLVWQGNFSAPIEGHLKAGGLKILDVGCGPGTWIIEMAKTYPSCTFTGVDIDITSTLREPPNNVEFIEANILNGIPIKSGEFDFVVMHFLNGCFTMRQWESMLIQEVARVMKPGAWLEWMETDADLKNQGEITKKLLQALLSGVKSK
;
A
#
# COMPACT_ATOMS: atom_id res chain seq x y z
N MET A 1 21.92 48.89 -46.18
CA MET A 1 23.18 48.30 -45.64
C MET A 1 23.20 48.48 -44.15
N GLY A 2 22.91 47.46 -43.38
CA GLY A 2 22.86 47.50 -41.92
C GLY A 2 23.16 46.13 -41.36
N ASN A 3 24.37 45.98 -40.85
CA ASN A 3 25.01 44.79 -40.35
C ASN A 3 24.38 44.44 -38.96
N GLN A 4 23.66 43.34 -38.82
CA GLN A 4 23.29 42.81 -37.52
C GLN A 4 24.28 41.76 -37.05
N GLN A 5 25.08 42.11 -36.07
CA GLN A 5 25.98 41.18 -35.35
C GLN A 5 25.16 40.36 -34.36
N SER A 6 25.11 39.08 -34.49
CA SER A 6 24.56 38.12 -33.53
C SER A 6 25.51 37.94 -32.33
N LYS A 7 25.04 38.33 -31.13
CA LYS A 7 25.72 38.06 -29.87
C LYS A 7 25.52 36.61 -29.45
N LYS A 8 26.56 35.79 -29.50
CA LYS A 8 26.60 34.42 -28.92
C LYS A 8 26.60 34.52 -27.38
N SER A 9 25.52 34.06 -26.75
CA SER A 9 25.45 33.88 -25.29
C SER A 9 26.30 32.67 -24.88
N LYS A 10 27.31 32.90 -24.06
CA LYS A 10 28.10 31.85 -23.41
C LYS A 10 27.29 31.25 -22.26
N ARG A 11 26.81 30.00 -22.42
CA ARG A 11 26.27 29.22 -21.30
C ARG A 11 27.41 28.83 -20.35
N HIS A 12 27.37 29.35 -19.15
CA HIS A 12 28.20 28.89 -18.04
C HIS A 12 27.60 27.59 -17.49
N ASN A 13 28.31 26.50 -17.65
CA ASN A 13 28.03 25.22 -17.01
C ASN A 13 28.51 25.32 -15.55
N ILE A 14 27.60 25.63 -14.63
CA ILE A 14 27.86 25.56 -13.19
C ILE A 14 27.46 24.13 -12.76
N LYS A 15 28.47 23.28 -12.53
CA LYS A 15 28.27 22.01 -11.82
C LYS A 15 28.04 22.35 -10.33
N PRO A 16 26.97 21.81 -9.69
CA PRO A 16 26.83 21.96 -8.24
C PRO A 16 27.95 21.18 -7.53
N PRO A 17 28.45 21.64 -6.38
CA PRO A 17 29.48 20.95 -5.63
C PRO A 17 28.92 19.62 -5.10
N VAL A 18 29.63 18.55 -5.41
CA VAL A 18 29.41 17.22 -4.80
C VAL A 18 29.87 17.36 -3.35
N LYS A 19 28.95 17.39 -2.40
CA LYS A 19 29.29 17.24 -0.98
C LYS A 19 29.74 15.80 -0.77
N GLU A 20 30.99 15.62 -0.38
CA GLU A 20 31.50 14.36 0.17
C GLU A 20 30.61 13.96 1.35
N ILE A 21 29.96 12.79 1.21
CA ILE A 21 29.27 12.16 2.33
C ILE A 21 30.35 11.53 3.19
N SER A 22 30.84 12.30 4.18
CA SER A 22 31.66 11.79 5.26
C SER A 22 30.87 10.74 6.03
N SER A 23 31.49 9.58 6.22
CA SER A 23 31.09 8.42 6.98
C SER A 23 30.21 8.74 8.20
N ILE A 24 28.91 8.52 8.07
CA ILE A 24 28.01 8.40 9.23
C ILE A 24 28.13 6.95 9.68
N SER A 25 28.65 6.76 10.90
CA SER A 25 28.79 5.45 11.54
C SER A 25 27.40 4.79 11.66
N SER A 26 27.36 3.49 11.38
CA SER A 26 26.15 2.64 11.34
C SER A 26 25.44 2.49 12.70
N ASP A 27 25.87 3.16 13.76
CA ASP A 27 25.46 2.88 15.14
C ASP A 27 24.53 3.94 15.76
N GLU A 28 24.11 4.97 15.01
CA GLU A 28 23.30 6.05 15.56
C GLU A 28 21.82 6.08 15.11
N TYR A 29 21.35 5.00 14.44
CA TYR A 29 19.92 4.78 14.18
C TYR A 29 19.31 3.84 15.22
N LEU A 30 19.48 4.15 16.52
CA LEU A 30 18.83 3.40 17.58
C LEU A 30 17.47 3.99 17.95
N SER A 31 16.43 3.27 17.52
CA SER A 31 15.18 2.93 18.20
C SER A 31 14.27 4.08 18.65
N SER A 32 13.33 4.44 17.76
CA SER A 32 12.01 4.80 18.24
C SER A 32 11.23 3.49 18.57
N PRO A 33 10.28 3.47 19.53
CA PRO A 33 9.48 2.29 19.87
C PRO A 33 8.70 1.67 18.71
N THR A 34 8.50 2.43 17.61
CA THR A 34 7.86 2.01 16.36
C THR A 34 8.77 1.17 15.44
N ASP A 35 10.07 1.08 15.71
CA ASP A 35 11.03 0.37 14.86
C ASP A 35 11.05 -1.15 15.08
N SER A 36 10.36 -1.65 16.13
CA SER A 36 10.34 -3.08 16.47
C SER A 36 9.64 -3.96 15.41
N ALA A 37 8.70 -3.42 14.66
CA ALA A 37 7.95 -4.13 13.62
C ALA A 37 8.73 -4.30 12.30
N PHE A 38 9.86 -3.61 12.15
CA PHE A 38 10.58 -3.55 10.89
C PHE A 38 12.03 -4.05 11.00
N ARG A 39 12.58 -4.50 9.88
CA ARG A 39 14.01 -4.75 9.66
C ARG A 39 14.47 -4.00 8.43
N TYR A 40 15.72 -3.59 8.40
CA TYR A 40 16.32 -2.88 7.27
C TYR A 40 17.36 -3.78 6.59
N VAL A 41 17.27 -3.90 5.27
CA VAL A 41 18.21 -4.66 4.45
C VAL A 41 18.61 -3.82 3.26
N GLY A 42 19.89 -3.47 3.14
CA GLY A 42 20.39 -2.61 2.07
C GLY A 42 19.69 -1.25 2.01
N GLY A 43 19.39 -0.65 3.17
CA GLY A 43 18.69 0.64 3.29
C GLY A 43 17.19 0.60 2.96
N ARG A 44 16.62 -0.59 2.74
CA ARG A 44 15.18 -0.77 2.48
C ARG A 44 14.48 -1.34 3.70
N LYS A 45 13.30 -0.82 4.00
CA LYS A 45 12.44 -1.22 5.12
C LYS A 45 11.63 -2.47 4.76
N PHE A 46 11.61 -3.47 5.62
CA PHE A 46 10.81 -4.70 5.50
C PHE A 46 10.10 -4.97 6.82
N TYR A 47 8.94 -5.60 6.78
CA TYR A 47 8.33 -6.12 8.00
C TYR A 47 9.20 -7.23 8.60
N ARG A 48 9.41 -7.20 9.95
CA ARG A 48 10.30 -8.14 10.63
C ARG A 48 9.70 -9.54 10.72
N ASP A 49 8.45 -9.62 11.10
CA ASP A 49 7.76 -10.87 11.41
C ASP A 49 6.97 -11.43 10.22
N ILE A 50 6.94 -10.71 9.11
CA ILE A 50 6.36 -11.16 7.85
C ILE A 50 7.52 -11.49 6.91
N PRO A 51 7.59 -12.69 6.33
CA PRO A 51 8.58 -13.03 5.33
C PRO A 51 8.28 -12.33 4.00
N SER A 52 8.15 -11.01 4.07
CA SER A 52 7.95 -10.17 2.88
C SER A 52 9.21 -10.16 2.03
N VAL A 53 9.06 -10.46 0.76
CA VAL A 53 10.11 -10.41 -0.25
C VAL A 53 10.30 -8.98 -0.77
N PHE A 54 9.26 -8.15 -0.61
CA PHE A 54 9.25 -6.77 -1.08
C PHE A 54 9.42 -5.78 0.08
N PRO A 55 10.22 -4.71 -0.12
CA PRO A 55 10.33 -3.65 0.86
C PRO A 55 8.98 -2.95 1.03
N VAL A 56 8.72 -2.46 2.23
CA VAL A 56 7.61 -1.57 2.52
C VAL A 56 7.86 -0.24 1.80
N ASP A 57 7.02 0.10 0.85
CA ASP A 57 7.13 1.33 0.07
C ASP A 57 5.73 1.97 0.00
N LEU A 58 5.45 2.81 0.98
CA LEU A 58 4.16 3.47 1.13
C LEU A 58 3.82 4.37 -0.07
N ASP A 59 4.82 5.06 -0.62
CA ASP A 59 4.65 5.90 -1.81
C ASP A 59 4.20 5.09 -3.04
N LYS A 60 4.70 3.86 -3.16
CA LYS A 60 4.30 2.98 -4.27
C LYS A 60 2.87 2.47 -4.10
N ASN A 61 2.43 2.20 -2.88
CA ASN A 61 1.07 1.73 -2.64
C ASN A 61 0.05 2.83 -2.94
N GLU A 62 0.32 4.07 -2.57
CA GLU A 62 -0.52 5.21 -2.96
C GLU A 62 -0.64 5.35 -4.49
N LYS A 63 0.49 5.25 -5.21
CA LYS A 63 0.50 5.30 -6.69
C LYS A 63 -0.27 4.14 -7.32
N LYS A 64 -0.19 2.92 -6.74
CA LYS A 64 -0.99 1.77 -7.21
C LYS A 64 -2.48 2.04 -7.06
N GLN A 65 -2.92 2.60 -5.93
CA GLN A 65 -4.32 2.98 -5.71
C GLN A 65 -4.82 3.99 -6.75
N ILE A 66 -4.02 5.02 -7.02
CA ILE A 66 -4.37 6.02 -8.04
C ILE A 66 -4.49 5.38 -9.43
N ILE A 67 -3.53 4.52 -9.81
CA ILE A 67 -3.56 3.82 -11.10
C ILE A 67 -4.77 2.89 -11.18
N ALA A 68 -5.05 2.10 -10.15
CA ALA A 68 -6.19 1.19 -10.12
C ALA A 68 -7.51 1.95 -10.30
N ARG A 69 -7.69 3.07 -9.59
CA ARG A 69 -8.86 3.94 -9.73
C ARG A 69 -9.03 4.48 -11.14
N LEU A 70 -7.94 4.89 -11.78
CA LEU A 70 -7.97 5.41 -13.16
C LEU A 70 -8.33 4.30 -14.16
N VAL A 71 -7.76 3.10 -14.00
CA VAL A 71 -8.00 1.96 -14.88
C VAL A 71 -9.44 1.44 -14.74
N TRP A 72 -9.96 1.37 -13.53
CA TRP A 72 -11.30 0.85 -13.26
C TRP A 72 -12.38 1.92 -13.20
N GLN A 73 -12.00 3.18 -13.36
CA GLN A 73 -12.91 4.33 -13.32
C GLN A 73 -13.73 4.41 -12.02
N GLY A 74 -13.18 3.90 -10.91
CA GLY A 74 -13.83 3.88 -9.62
C GLY A 74 -12.92 3.41 -8.49
N ASN A 75 -13.38 3.55 -7.26
CA ASN A 75 -12.66 3.13 -6.07
C ASN A 75 -12.96 1.68 -5.65
N PHE A 76 -13.94 1.04 -6.28
CA PHE A 76 -14.33 -0.35 -6.06
C PHE A 76 -15.08 -0.89 -7.28
N SER A 77 -15.16 -2.23 -7.38
CA SER A 77 -15.87 -2.95 -8.44
C SER A 77 -17.09 -3.71 -7.93
N ALA A 78 -17.19 -3.92 -6.61
CA ALA A 78 -18.32 -4.59 -5.99
C ALA A 78 -19.62 -3.83 -6.27
N PRO A 79 -20.76 -4.51 -6.58
CA PRO A 79 -22.02 -3.86 -6.89
C PRO A 79 -22.76 -3.35 -5.65
N ILE A 80 -22.07 -2.51 -4.86
CA ILE A 80 -22.51 -2.05 -3.53
C ILE A 80 -22.82 -0.55 -3.49
N GLU A 81 -22.65 0.17 -4.60
CA GLU A 81 -22.78 1.63 -4.64
C GLU A 81 -24.14 2.14 -4.13
N GLY A 82 -25.21 1.43 -4.48
CA GLY A 82 -26.56 1.79 -4.00
C GLY A 82 -26.68 1.72 -2.48
N HIS A 83 -26.07 0.72 -1.86
CA HIS A 83 -26.07 0.57 -0.40
C HIS A 83 -25.16 1.62 0.28
N LEU A 84 -24.00 1.91 -0.30
CA LEU A 84 -23.11 2.98 0.18
C LEU A 84 -23.80 4.35 0.16
N LYS A 85 -24.55 4.65 -0.90
CA LYS A 85 -25.34 5.90 -1.00
C LYS A 85 -26.50 5.94 -0.01
N ALA A 86 -27.12 4.81 0.28
CA ALA A 86 -28.17 4.71 1.31
C ALA A 86 -27.60 4.93 2.73
N GLY A 87 -26.32 4.65 2.94
CA GLY A 87 -25.62 4.87 4.20
C GLY A 87 -25.80 3.75 5.22
N GLY A 88 -25.16 3.92 6.37
CA GLY A 88 -25.27 3.01 7.50
C GLY A 88 -24.40 1.74 7.42
N LEU A 89 -23.61 1.58 6.35
CA LEU A 89 -22.70 0.45 6.21
C LEU A 89 -21.44 0.65 7.05
N LYS A 90 -20.88 -0.48 7.49
CA LYS A 90 -19.56 -0.58 8.10
C LYS A 90 -18.59 -1.20 7.12
N ILE A 91 -17.51 -0.51 6.82
CA ILE A 91 -16.51 -0.89 5.82
C ILE A 91 -15.15 -1.11 6.49
N LEU A 92 -14.47 -2.20 6.13
CA LEU A 92 -13.12 -2.51 6.60
C LEU A 92 -12.14 -2.49 5.43
N ASP A 93 -11.02 -1.78 5.62
CA ASP A 93 -9.84 -1.79 4.73
C ASP A 93 -8.71 -2.55 5.42
N VAL A 94 -8.41 -3.76 4.94
CA VAL A 94 -7.41 -4.66 5.52
C VAL A 94 -6.07 -4.42 4.84
N GLY A 95 -5.07 -3.98 5.62
CA GLY A 95 -3.80 -3.52 5.08
C GLY A 95 -3.93 -2.14 4.46
N CYS A 96 -4.59 -1.21 5.16
CA CYS A 96 -4.97 0.09 4.65
C CYS A 96 -3.77 1.01 4.30
N GLY A 97 -2.55 0.68 4.75
CA GLY A 97 -1.35 1.49 4.54
C GLY A 97 -1.55 2.93 4.99
N PRO A 98 -1.25 3.95 4.15
CA PRO A 98 -1.41 5.36 4.51
C PRO A 98 -2.88 5.81 4.60
N GLY A 99 -3.85 4.95 4.30
CA GLY A 99 -5.28 5.23 4.38
C GLY A 99 -5.85 6.05 3.21
N THR A 100 -5.14 6.16 2.09
CA THR A 100 -5.58 6.97 0.94
C THR A 100 -6.95 6.55 0.43
N TRP A 101 -7.16 5.23 0.22
CA TRP A 101 -8.44 4.71 -0.26
C TRP A 101 -9.57 4.96 0.72
N ILE A 102 -9.36 4.58 1.98
CA ILE A 102 -10.41 4.66 3.01
C ILE A 102 -10.84 6.11 3.30
N ILE A 103 -9.90 7.07 3.27
CA ILE A 103 -10.18 8.49 3.46
C ILE A 103 -11.02 9.05 2.30
N GLU A 104 -10.71 8.65 1.06
CA GLU A 104 -11.46 9.07 -0.11
C GLU A 104 -12.91 8.51 -0.08
N MET A 105 -13.03 7.23 0.27
CA MET A 105 -14.34 6.59 0.44
C MET A 105 -15.17 7.24 1.54
N ALA A 106 -14.56 7.53 2.69
CA ALA A 106 -15.23 8.16 3.82
C ALA A 106 -15.76 9.56 3.49
N LYS A 107 -15.02 10.34 2.70
CA LYS A 107 -15.45 11.63 2.20
C LYS A 107 -16.62 11.52 1.22
N THR A 108 -16.60 10.48 0.38
CA THR A 108 -17.63 10.24 -0.64
C THR A 108 -18.92 9.71 -0.03
N TYR A 109 -18.82 8.90 1.04
CA TYR A 109 -19.96 8.26 1.70
C TYR A 109 -20.01 8.60 3.21
N PRO A 110 -20.34 9.85 3.57
CA PRO A 110 -20.24 10.33 4.95
C PRO A 110 -21.21 9.66 5.92
N SER A 111 -22.25 9.01 5.42
CA SER A 111 -23.22 8.25 6.23
C SER A 111 -22.81 6.80 6.52
N CYS A 112 -21.65 6.36 6.00
CA CYS A 112 -21.03 5.07 6.30
C CYS A 112 -19.89 5.24 7.30
N THR A 113 -19.49 4.17 7.97
CA THR A 113 -18.32 4.15 8.86
C THR A 113 -17.23 3.27 8.30
N PHE A 114 -15.99 3.68 8.49
CA PHE A 114 -14.82 3.07 7.88
C PHE A 114 -13.78 2.74 8.94
N THR A 115 -13.26 1.53 8.90
CA THR A 115 -12.15 1.08 9.76
C THR A 115 -10.99 0.62 8.89
N GLY A 116 -9.82 1.20 9.09
CA GLY A 116 -8.57 0.76 8.46
C GLY A 116 -7.74 -0.03 9.45
N VAL A 117 -7.24 -1.19 9.04
CA VAL A 117 -6.32 -2.00 9.85
C VAL A 117 -5.01 -2.17 9.11
N ASP A 118 -3.90 -1.83 9.76
CA ASP A 118 -2.54 -2.06 9.24
C ASP A 118 -1.59 -2.39 10.39
N ILE A 119 -0.46 -3.00 10.05
CA ILE A 119 0.62 -3.27 11.04
C ILE A 119 1.37 -1.99 11.42
N ASP A 120 1.27 -0.94 10.61
CA ASP A 120 1.88 0.37 10.84
C ASP A 120 0.95 1.48 10.36
N ILE A 121 0.32 2.15 11.31
CA ILE A 121 -0.55 3.30 11.04
C ILE A 121 0.16 4.66 11.19
N THR A 122 1.49 4.69 11.35
CA THR A 122 2.24 5.94 11.56
C THR A 122 2.19 6.88 10.36
N SER A 123 1.94 6.35 9.17
CA SER A 123 1.81 7.11 7.92
C SER A 123 0.37 7.50 7.58
N THR A 124 -0.60 7.12 8.38
CA THR A 124 -2.00 7.50 8.17
C THR A 124 -2.23 8.98 8.48
N LEU A 125 -3.31 9.54 7.97
CA LEU A 125 -3.70 10.91 8.26
C LEU A 125 -3.94 11.08 9.78
N ARG A 126 -3.29 12.08 10.41
CA ARG A 126 -3.40 12.33 11.86
C ARG A 126 -4.80 12.77 12.29
N GLU A 127 -5.49 13.48 11.41
CA GLU A 127 -6.86 13.96 11.64
C GLU A 127 -7.77 13.39 10.52
N PRO A 128 -8.14 12.12 10.61
CA PRO A 128 -9.04 11.50 9.64
C PRO A 128 -10.45 12.11 9.74
N PRO A 129 -11.29 11.94 8.70
CA PRO A 129 -12.71 12.24 8.81
C PRO A 129 -13.36 11.54 10.01
N ASN A 130 -14.37 12.15 10.61
CA ASN A 130 -15.03 11.65 11.84
C ASN A 130 -15.64 10.23 11.70
N ASN A 131 -15.85 9.77 10.47
CA ASN A 131 -16.37 8.45 10.15
C ASN A 131 -15.26 7.44 9.79
N VAL A 132 -13.99 7.75 10.09
CA VAL A 132 -12.82 6.87 9.88
C VAL A 132 -12.14 6.57 11.19
N GLU A 133 -11.83 5.31 11.41
CA GLU A 133 -11.01 4.81 12.52
C GLU A 133 -9.82 4.00 11.96
N PHE A 134 -8.62 4.16 12.55
CA PHE A 134 -7.45 3.34 12.23
C PHE A 134 -7.04 2.50 13.43
N ILE A 135 -6.75 1.22 13.18
CA ILE A 135 -6.33 0.24 14.19
C ILE A 135 -4.97 -0.34 13.77
N GLU A 136 -3.97 -0.16 14.65
CA GLU A 136 -2.69 -0.82 14.47
C GLU A 136 -2.78 -2.27 14.95
N ALA A 137 -2.65 -3.21 14.03
CA ALA A 137 -2.67 -4.64 14.34
C ALA A 137 -1.96 -5.48 13.30
N ASN A 138 -1.26 -6.53 13.76
CA ASN A 138 -0.81 -7.59 12.87
C ASN A 138 -1.96 -8.58 12.65
N ILE A 139 -2.54 -8.57 11.45
CA ILE A 139 -3.69 -9.41 11.08
C ILE A 139 -3.43 -10.90 11.24
N LEU A 140 -2.17 -11.34 11.21
CA LEU A 140 -1.80 -12.73 11.47
C LEU A 140 -2.03 -13.15 12.93
N ASN A 141 -2.14 -12.19 13.85
CA ASN A 141 -2.49 -12.43 15.25
C ASN A 141 -4.00 -12.30 15.52
N GLY A 142 -4.79 -12.11 14.46
CA GLY A 142 -6.21 -11.83 14.51
C GLY A 142 -6.52 -10.33 14.42
N ILE A 143 -7.63 -10.01 13.77
CA ILE A 143 -8.15 -8.64 13.70
C ILE A 143 -8.87 -8.34 15.03
N PRO A 144 -8.52 -7.29 15.79
CA PRO A 144 -9.09 -7.02 17.12
C PRO A 144 -10.52 -6.44 17.03
N ILE A 145 -11.36 -7.09 16.25
CA ILE A 145 -12.75 -6.69 15.95
C ILE A 145 -13.67 -7.90 16.12
N LYS A 146 -14.92 -7.66 16.47
CA LYS A 146 -15.95 -8.69 16.64
C LYS A 146 -16.23 -9.43 15.33
N SER A 147 -16.69 -10.67 15.46
CA SER A 147 -17.21 -11.42 14.32
C SER A 147 -18.49 -10.76 13.78
N GLY A 148 -18.64 -10.78 12.45
CA GLY A 148 -19.88 -10.32 11.81
C GLY A 148 -20.13 -8.81 11.93
N GLU A 149 -19.09 -7.99 11.86
CA GLU A 149 -19.20 -6.54 12.08
C GLU A 149 -19.37 -5.75 10.77
N PHE A 150 -18.74 -6.19 9.66
CA PHE A 150 -18.63 -5.41 8.44
C PHE A 150 -19.56 -5.88 7.32
N ASP A 151 -20.08 -4.90 6.58
CA ASP A 151 -20.94 -5.08 5.41
C ASP A 151 -20.12 -5.16 4.12
N PHE A 152 -18.94 -4.54 4.11
CA PHE A 152 -18.01 -4.54 2.99
C PHE A 152 -16.57 -4.58 3.51
N VAL A 153 -15.78 -5.50 2.99
CA VAL A 153 -14.35 -5.62 3.32
C VAL A 153 -13.54 -5.53 2.04
N VAL A 154 -12.45 -4.77 2.09
CA VAL A 154 -11.51 -4.64 0.99
C VAL A 154 -10.12 -5.06 1.41
N MET A 155 -9.40 -5.67 0.48
CA MET A 155 -7.98 -6.02 0.57
C MET A 155 -7.30 -5.64 -0.74
N HIS A 156 -6.40 -4.66 -0.69
CA HIS A 156 -5.74 -4.14 -1.89
C HIS A 156 -4.22 -4.25 -1.79
N PHE A 157 -3.60 -4.87 -2.80
CA PHE A 157 -2.14 -4.89 -2.99
C PHE A 157 -1.34 -5.50 -1.83
N LEU A 158 -1.86 -6.56 -1.23
CA LEU A 158 -1.22 -7.31 -0.15
C LEU A 158 -0.33 -8.45 -0.68
N ASN A 159 -0.25 -8.63 -2.00
CA ASN A 159 0.64 -9.63 -2.59
C ASN A 159 2.10 -9.37 -2.18
N GLY A 160 2.80 -10.44 -1.77
CA GLY A 160 4.14 -10.38 -1.22
C GLY A 160 4.23 -10.01 0.27
N CYS A 161 3.13 -9.62 0.91
CA CYS A 161 3.08 -9.40 2.37
C CYS A 161 2.96 -10.71 3.14
N PHE A 162 2.33 -11.73 2.56
CA PHE A 162 2.03 -13.00 3.20
C PHE A 162 2.48 -14.19 2.36
N THR A 163 2.83 -15.31 3.03
CA THR A 163 3.02 -16.60 2.36
C THR A 163 1.67 -17.21 1.98
N MET A 164 1.64 -18.14 1.02
CA MET A 164 0.41 -18.87 0.65
C MET A 164 -0.26 -19.52 1.86
N ARG A 165 0.54 -20.10 2.75
CA ARG A 165 0.02 -20.71 3.98
C ARG A 165 -0.68 -19.70 4.88
N GLN A 166 -0.12 -18.47 5.02
CA GLN A 166 -0.74 -17.42 5.83
C GLN A 166 -2.03 -16.91 5.19
N TRP A 167 -2.07 -16.79 3.85
CA TRP A 167 -3.28 -16.49 3.12
C TRP A 167 -4.40 -17.49 3.43
N GLU A 168 -4.13 -18.78 3.26
CA GLU A 168 -5.12 -19.85 3.36
C GLU A 168 -5.57 -20.10 4.81
N SER A 169 -4.63 -20.16 5.75
CA SER A 169 -4.90 -20.63 7.11
C SER A 169 -5.23 -19.52 8.11
N MET A 170 -4.96 -18.26 7.80
CA MET A 170 -5.09 -17.16 8.75
C MET A 170 -5.87 -15.99 8.19
N LEU A 171 -5.38 -15.35 7.12
CA LEU A 171 -5.94 -14.09 6.64
C LEU A 171 -7.38 -14.24 6.14
N ILE A 172 -7.63 -15.20 5.25
CA ILE A 172 -8.97 -15.43 4.69
C ILE A 172 -9.97 -15.79 5.79
N GLN A 173 -9.56 -16.59 6.78
CA GLN A 173 -10.44 -16.97 7.89
C GLN A 173 -10.78 -15.77 8.79
N GLU A 174 -9.81 -14.90 9.09
CA GLU A 174 -10.03 -13.70 9.88
C GLU A 174 -10.92 -12.68 9.14
N VAL A 175 -10.68 -12.49 7.85
CA VAL A 175 -11.52 -11.64 7.01
C VAL A 175 -12.96 -12.17 6.99
N ALA A 176 -13.14 -13.46 6.74
CA ALA A 176 -14.48 -14.08 6.76
C ALA A 176 -15.14 -13.97 8.14
N ARG A 177 -14.38 -14.09 9.22
CA ARG A 177 -14.89 -13.95 10.59
C ARG A 177 -15.49 -12.58 10.88
N VAL A 178 -14.82 -11.51 10.45
CA VAL A 178 -15.27 -10.13 10.71
C VAL A 178 -16.38 -9.66 9.77
N MET A 179 -16.62 -10.36 8.67
CA MET A 179 -17.70 -10.08 7.72
C MET A 179 -19.05 -10.54 8.26
N LYS A 180 -20.10 -9.76 8.01
CA LYS A 180 -21.50 -10.19 8.21
C LYS A 180 -21.86 -11.27 7.19
N PRO A 181 -22.80 -12.16 7.50
CA PRO A 181 -23.41 -13.00 6.48
C PRO A 181 -23.98 -12.15 5.33
N GLY A 182 -23.60 -12.46 4.10
CA GLY A 182 -24.02 -11.71 2.92
C GLY A 182 -23.22 -10.43 2.64
N ALA A 183 -22.19 -10.12 3.43
CA ALA A 183 -21.28 -9.01 3.17
C ALA A 183 -20.46 -9.22 1.88
N TRP A 184 -19.97 -8.14 1.30
CA TRP A 184 -19.11 -8.15 0.14
C TRP A 184 -17.63 -8.14 0.54
N LEU A 185 -16.83 -8.95 -0.18
CA LEU A 185 -15.37 -8.88 -0.15
C LEU A 185 -14.87 -8.45 -1.52
N GLU A 186 -14.07 -7.38 -1.56
CA GLU A 186 -13.28 -7.02 -2.72
C GLU A 186 -11.81 -7.28 -2.45
N TRP A 187 -11.23 -8.18 -3.23
CA TRP A 187 -9.83 -8.53 -3.13
C TRP A 187 -9.12 -8.23 -4.44
N MET A 188 -8.22 -7.25 -4.41
CA MET A 188 -7.49 -6.76 -5.57
C MET A 188 -5.99 -6.95 -5.39
N GLU A 189 -5.38 -7.63 -6.33
CA GLU A 189 -3.94 -7.83 -6.37
C GLU A 189 -3.36 -7.50 -7.76
N THR A 190 -2.08 -7.16 -7.79
CA THR A 190 -1.37 -7.03 -9.05
C THR A 190 -0.94 -8.41 -9.55
N ASP A 191 -1.24 -8.71 -10.81
CA ASP A 191 -0.71 -9.90 -11.45
C ASP A 191 0.80 -9.73 -11.71
N ALA A 192 1.56 -10.79 -11.45
CA ALA A 192 2.97 -10.85 -11.80
C ALA A 192 3.19 -11.16 -13.29
N ASP A 193 2.15 -11.65 -14.00
CA ASP A 193 2.22 -11.95 -15.43
C ASP A 193 1.84 -10.73 -16.26
N LEU A 194 2.83 -10.11 -16.87
CA LEU A 194 2.65 -8.97 -17.75
C LEU A 194 2.23 -9.43 -19.15
N LYS A 195 1.07 -9.03 -19.61
CA LYS A 195 0.63 -9.29 -21.00
C LYS A 195 1.49 -8.48 -21.98
N ASN A 196 1.76 -9.09 -23.16
CA ASN A 196 2.53 -8.46 -24.25
C ASN A 196 3.95 -8.01 -23.85
N GLN A 197 4.58 -8.71 -22.91
CA GLN A 197 5.92 -8.42 -22.45
C GLN A 197 6.97 -8.73 -23.54
N GLY A 198 7.95 -7.82 -23.68
CA GLY A 198 9.13 -8.07 -24.51
C GLY A 198 10.08 -9.10 -23.89
N GLU A 199 10.99 -9.67 -24.68
CA GLU A 199 11.92 -10.72 -24.25
C GLU A 199 12.77 -10.35 -23.02
N ILE A 200 13.23 -9.11 -22.94
CA ILE A 200 14.03 -8.63 -21.79
C ILE A 200 13.17 -8.59 -20.52
N THR A 201 11.96 -8.08 -20.60
CA THR A 201 11.00 -8.02 -19.47
C THR A 201 10.67 -9.42 -18.99
N LYS A 202 10.44 -10.37 -19.90
CA LYS A 202 10.19 -11.77 -19.60
C LYS A 202 11.33 -12.42 -18.82
N LYS A 203 12.58 -12.23 -19.28
CA LYS A 203 13.78 -12.74 -18.60
C LYS A 203 13.93 -12.14 -17.20
N LEU A 204 13.72 -10.82 -17.06
CA LEU A 204 13.77 -10.14 -15.77
C LEU A 204 12.72 -10.68 -14.81
N LEU A 205 11.47 -10.83 -15.27
CA LEU A 205 10.38 -11.34 -14.47
C LEU A 205 10.62 -12.79 -14.03
N GLN A 206 11.11 -13.65 -14.92
CA GLN A 206 11.50 -15.02 -14.59
C GLN A 206 12.61 -15.06 -13.52
N ALA A 207 13.62 -14.20 -13.62
CA ALA A 207 14.67 -14.09 -12.61
C ALA A 207 14.13 -13.65 -11.24
N LEU A 208 13.23 -12.67 -11.22
CA LEU A 208 12.56 -12.22 -9.99
C LEU A 208 11.73 -13.33 -9.36
N LEU A 209 10.88 -14.01 -10.13
CA LEU A 209 10.02 -15.09 -9.65
C LEU A 209 10.82 -16.32 -9.20
N SER A 210 11.95 -16.64 -9.83
CA SER A 210 12.81 -17.74 -9.38
C SER A 210 13.51 -17.41 -8.06
N GLY A 211 13.91 -16.15 -7.84
CA GLY A 211 14.46 -15.69 -6.56
C GLY A 211 13.46 -15.74 -5.40
N VAL A 212 12.16 -15.62 -5.69
CA VAL A 212 11.08 -15.73 -4.69
C VAL A 212 10.81 -17.19 -4.30
N LYS A 213 10.91 -18.11 -5.28
CA LYS A 213 10.65 -19.56 -5.04
C LYS A 213 11.77 -20.27 -4.30
N SER A 214 12.97 -19.70 -4.23
CA SER A 214 14.15 -20.30 -3.60
C SER A 214 14.29 -20.00 -2.10
N LYS A 215 13.31 -19.38 -1.47
CA LYS A 215 13.21 -19.10 -0.03
C LYS A 215 11.91 -19.68 0.52
#